data_11208343fc249b28b9b812de241914f3
#
_entry.id   11208343fc249b28b9b812de241914f3
#
_cell.length_a   1.000
_cell.length_b   1.000
_cell.length_c   1.000
_cell.angle_alpha   90.00
_cell.angle_beta   90.00
_cell.angle_gamma   90.00
#
_symmetry.space_group_name_H-M   'P 1'
#
loop_
_entity.id
_entity.type
_entity.pdbx_description
1 polymer ?
#
loop_
_entity_poly.entity_id
_entity_poly.type
_entity_poly.pdbx_seq_one_letter_code
_entity_poly.pdbx_strand_id
1 'polypeptide(L)'
;ADKFKDKGDFLIFEAFNEIHDGGWGWGANRNDGGKQYKCLNEWNQAFVDAVRASGGENADRILGIPAYCTNVDISLESFVMPEDTANDRLMMSVHCYDPYDYTLAATKNEWGHTADASKKVAGDNEGDLKRVFEKIYVNYISKGIPVYMGEFGCVNRATVREQAFQQYY
;
A
#
# COMPACT_ATOMS: atom_id res chain seq x y z
N ALA A 1 -16.94 7.16 11.87
CA ALA A 1 -16.23 8.34 12.39
C ALA A 1 -16.77 8.75 13.78
N ASP A 2 -18.05 9.00 13.94
CA ASP A 2 -18.67 9.55 15.19
C ASP A 2 -18.34 8.80 16.47
N LYS A 3 -18.33 7.46 16.42
CA LYS A 3 -18.01 6.61 17.61
C LYS A 3 -16.63 6.88 18.21
N PHE A 4 -15.68 7.38 17.41
CA PHE A 4 -14.28 7.55 17.78
C PHE A 4 -13.81 9.01 17.72
N LYS A 5 -14.72 9.98 17.56
CA LYS A 5 -14.38 11.39 17.40
C LYS A 5 -13.72 12.04 18.61
N ASP A 6 -13.76 11.40 19.75
CA ASP A 6 -13.13 11.80 21.02
C ASP A 6 -11.79 11.07 21.29
N LYS A 7 -11.32 10.24 20.34
CA LYS A 7 -10.05 9.52 20.43
C LYS A 7 -8.95 10.30 19.72
N GLY A 8 -7.84 10.50 20.42
CA GLY A 8 -6.71 11.29 19.92
C GLY A 8 -5.87 10.61 18.85
N ASP A 9 -4.68 11.13 18.61
CA ASP A 9 -3.77 10.80 17.51
C ASP A 9 -3.22 9.37 17.48
N PHE A 10 -3.42 8.58 18.55
CA PHE A 10 -3.07 7.16 18.56
C PHE A 10 -3.94 6.32 17.61
N LEU A 11 -5.05 6.87 17.11
CA LEU A 11 -5.98 6.20 16.22
C LEU A 11 -5.96 6.85 14.84
N ILE A 12 -5.50 6.10 13.86
CA ILE A 12 -5.50 6.48 12.44
C ILE A 12 -6.67 5.78 11.77
N PHE A 13 -7.34 6.47 10.85
CA PHE A 13 -8.34 5.83 9.99
C PHE A 13 -7.77 5.60 8.60
N GLU A 14 -7.99 4.43 8.05
CA GLU A 14 -7.75 4.11 6.66
C GLU A 14 -9.08 4.02 5.91
N ALA A 15 -9.14 4.55 4.68
CA ALA A 15 -10.39 4.61 3.92
C ALA A 15 -10.89 3.22 3.51
N PHE A 16 -10.04 2.47 2.85
CA PHE A 16 -10.35 1.17 2.26
C PHE A 16 -9.12 0.27 2.29
N ASN A 17 -9.36 -1.03 2.08
CA ASN A 17 -8.29 -1.98 1.81
C ASN A 17 -7.95 -1.97 0.30
N GLU A 18 -7.71 -3.09 -0.31
CA GLU A 18 -7.29 -3.28 -1.71
C GLU A 18 -8.47 -3.23 -2.68
N ILE A 19 -9.05 -2.04 -2.91
CA ILE A 19 -10.16 -1.88 -3.84
C ILE A 19 -9.70 -2.15 -5.28
N HIS A 20 -10.39 -3.05 -5.95
CA HIS A 20 -10.16 -3.44 -7.35
C HIS A 20 -11.43 -3.96 -8.02
N ASP A 21 -11.39 -4.11 -9.33
CA ASP A 21 -12.51 -4.55 -10.18
C ASP A 21 -12.61 -6.08 -10.37
N GLY A 22 -11.92 -6.85 -9.54
CA GLY A 22 -11.78 -8.32 -9.70
C GLY A 22 -10.52 -8.75 -10.43
N GLY A 23 -9.83 -7.86 -11.12
CA GLY A 23 -8.59 -8.14 -11.86
C GLY A 23 -7.30 -7.71 -11.15
N TRP A 24 -7.38 -7.29 -9.90
CA TRP A 24 -6.23 -6.82 -9.10
C TRP A 24 -5.40 -5.74 -9.81
N GLY A 25 -6.06 -4.87 -10.60
CA GLY A 25 -5.41 -3.87 -11.40
C GLY A 25 -4.73 -4.40 -12.68
N TRP A 26 -4.77 -5.69 -12.92
CA TRP A 26 -4.17 -6.37 -14.08
C TRP A 26 -5.22 -6.92 -15.05
N GLY A 27 -6.51 -6.75 -14.73
CA GLY A 27 -7.63 -7.26 -15.53
C GLY A 27 -7.95 -6.42 -16.75
N ALA A 28 -8.98 -6.83 -17.50
CA ALA A 28 -9.45 -6.18 -18.71
C ALA A 28 -9.88 -4.71 -18.48
N ASN A 29 -10.35 -4.40 -17.29
CA ASN A 29 -10.85 -3.07 -16.95
C ASN A 29 -9.74 -2.02 -16.74
N ARG A 30 -8.48 -2.43 -16.66
CA ARG A 30 -7.35 -1.49 -16.60
C ARG A 30 -7.34 -0.50 -17.78
N ASN A 31 -7.91 -0.88 -18.90
CA ASN A 31 -7.95 -0.10 -20.13
C ASN A 31 -9.30 0.64 -20.36
N ASP A 32 -10.12 0.82 -19.34
CA ASP A 32 -11.42 1.47 -19.43
C ASP A 32 -11.38 3.01 -19.43
N GLY A 33 -10.20 3.58 -19.62
CA GLY A 33 -9.94 5.02 -19.54
C GLY A 33 -9.76 5.52 -18.11
N GLY A 34 -9.45 4.63 -17.16
CA GLY A 34 -9.19 4.98 -15.76
C GLY A 34 -10.45 5.25 -14.94
N LYS A 35 -11.61 4.76 -15.35
CA LYS A 35 -12.89 4.98 -14.65
C LYS A 35 -12.83 4.47 -13.21
N GLN A 36 -12.30 3.26 -12.97
CA GLN A 36 -12.16 2.71 -11.64
C GLN A 36 -11.17 3.50 -10.78
N TYR A 37 -10.12 4.05 -11.36
CA TYR A 37 -9.17 4.92 -10.66
C TYR A 37 -9.86 6.20 -10.20
N LYS A 38 -10.60 6.83 -11.12
CA LYS A 38 -11.38 8.02 -10.82
C LYS A 38 -12.40 7.76 -9.72
N CYS A 39 -13.15 6.66 -9.82
CA CYS A 39 -14.14 6.28 -8.83
C CYS A 39 -13.52 6.11 -7.43
N LEU A 40 -12.37 5.44 -7.32
CA LEU A 40 -11.69 5.29 -6.02
C LEU A 40 -11.20 6.64 -5.48
N ASN A 41 -10.66 7.51 -6.33
CA ASN A 41 -10.24 8.84 -5.90
C ASN A 41 -11.45 9.68 -5.40
N GLU A 42 -12.60 9.58 -6.05
CA GLU A 42 -13.85 10.20 -5.58
C GLU A 42 -14.31 9.63 -4.23
N TRP A 43 -14.19 8.32 -4.01
CA TRP A 43 -14.49 7.69 -2.73
C TRP A 43 -13.51 8.09 -1.64
N ASN A 44 -12.23 8.20 -1.96
CA ASN A 44 -11.22 8.70 -1.03
C ASN A 44 -11.53 10.14 -0.59
N GLN A 45 -11.94 11.01 -1.51
CA GLN A 45 -12.38 12.37 -1.18
C GLN A 45 -13.61 12.35 -0.27
N ALA A 46 -14.63 11.57 -0.62
CA ALA A 46 -15.83 11.45 0.21
C ALA A 46 -15.54 10.92 1.62
N PHE A 47 -14.57 10.01 1.75
CA PHE A 47 -14.12 9.51 3.06
C PHE A 47 -13.50 10.64 3.88
N VAL A 48 -12.56 11.42 3.31
CA VAL A 48 -11.94 12.57 4.00
C VAL A 48 -13.01 13.55 4.46
N ASP A 49 -13.89 13.97 3.56
CA ASP A 49 -14.97 14.92 3.84
C ASP A 49 -15.86 14.44 4.98
N ALA A 50 -16.28 13.17 4.95
CA ALA A 50 -17.13 12.58 5.98
C ALA A 50 -16.44 12.49 7.35
N VAL A 51 -15.16 12.16 7.37
CA VAL A 51 -14.40 12.12 8.64
C VAL A 51 -14.24 13.52 9.21
N ARG A 52 -13.84 14.50 8.41
CA ARG A 52 -13.69 15.91 8.84
C ARG A 52 -15.00 16.49 9.34
N ALA A 53 -16.09 16.27 8.63
CA ALA A 53 -17.43 16.75 9.01
C ALA A 53 -17.95 16.16 10.32
N SER A 54 -17.43 15.01 10.77
CA SER A 54 -17.83 14.42 12.05
C SER A 54 -17.30 15.17 13.28
N GLY A 55 -16.32 16.06 13.11
CA GLY A 55 -15.79 16.94 14.15
C GLY A 55 -15.03 16.24 15.29
N GLY A 56 -14.79 16.97 16.38
CA GLY A 56 -13.95 16.47 17.48
C GLY A 56 -12.53 16.21 17.00
N GLU A 57 -11.85 15.20 17.54
CA GLU A 57 -10.49 14.82 17.13
C GLU A 57 -10.40 14.36 15.66
N ASN A 58 -11.54 14.01 15.04
CA ASN A 58 -11.57 13.65 13.63
C ASN A 58 -11.33 14.85 12.70
N ALA A 59 -11.53 16.07 13.17
CA ALA A 59 -11.22 17.27 12.39
C ALA A 59 -9.73 17.37 12.03
N ASP A 60 -8.86 16.76 12.84
CA ASP A 60 -7.40 16.80 12.67
C ASP A 60 -6.74 15.40 12.72
N ARG A 61 -7.54 14.35 12.58
CA ARG A 61 -7.06 12.96 12.60
C ARG A 61 -6.21 12.64 11.37
N ILE A 62 -5.14 11.86 11.56
CA ILE A 62 -4.38 11.31 10.44
C ILE A 62 -5.22 10.27 9.70
N LEU A 63 -5.30 10.39 8.37
CA LEU A 63 -6.06 9.51 7.49
C LEU A 63 -5.13 8.81 6.49
N GLY A 64 -5.31 7.51 6.32
CA GLY A 64 -4.67 6.69 5.31
C GLY A 64 -5.53 6.62 4.05
N ILE A 65 -4.92 6.95 2.92
CA ILE A 65 -5.57 7.05 1.61
C ILE A 65 -4.96 6.00 0.68
N PRO A 66 -5.68 4.93 0.34
CA PRO A 66 -5.15 3.90 -0.53
C PRO A 66 -5.20 4.29 -2.00
N ALA A 67 -4.17 3.88 -2.74
CA ALA A 67 -4.22 3.81 -4.20
C ALA A 67 -5.03 2.60 -4.67
N TYR A 68 -5.29 2.52 -5.98
CA TYR A 68 -5.96 1.35 -6.57
C TYR A 68 -5.18 0.06 -6.27
N CYS A 69 -5.84 -0.94 -5.72
CA CYS A 69 -5.24 -2.18 -5.18
C CYS A 69 -4.18 -1.95 -4.09
N THR A 70 -4.05 -0.76 -3.51
CA THR A 70 -2.90 -0.35 -2.67
C THR A 70 -1.53 -0.65 -3.30
N ASN A 71 -1.51 -0.80 -4.62
CA ASN A 71 -0.35 -1.22 -5.38
C ASN A 71 0.54 -0.02 -5.76
N VAL A 72 1.85 -0.14 -5.50
CA VAL A 72 2.83 0.94 -5.73
C VAL A 72 2.92 1.32 -7.21
N ASP A 73 3.00 0.35 -8.12
CA ASP A 73 3.16 0.64 -9.55
C ASP A 73 1.91 1.28 -10.16
N ILE A 74 0.73 0.76 -9.80
CA ILE A 74 -0.54 1.32 -10.26
C ILE A 74 -0.77 2.72 -9.69
N SER A 75 -0.27 3.00 -8.49
CA SER A 75 -0.40 4.31 -7.87
C SER A 75 0.24 5.43 -8.69
N LEU A 76 1.31 5.15 -9.42
CA LEU A 76 2.02 6.16 -10.22
C LEU A 76 1.13 6.80 -11.31
N GLU A 77 0.12 6.08 -11.78
CA GLU A 77 -0.81 6.54 -12.82
C GLU A 77 -2.23 6.81 -12.29
N SER A 78 -2.57 6.30 -11.10
CA SER A 78 -3.95 6.27 -10.63
C SER A 78 -4.23 7.16 -9.41
N PHE A 79 -3.22 7.40 -8.56
CA PHE A 79 -3.41 8.02 -7.27
C PHE A 79 -3.49 9.54 -7.36
N VAL A 80 -4.54 10.09 -6.76
CA VAL A 80 -4.69 11.52 -6.52
C VAL A 80 -4.94 11.71 -5.02
N MET A 81 -4.08 12.50 -4.36
CA MET A 81 -4.29 12.84 -2.96
C MET A 81 -5.55 13.71 -2.84
N PRO A 82 -6.50 13.36 -1.96
CA PRO A 82 -7.67 14.18 -1.70
C PRO A 82 -7.31 15.58 -1.19
N GLU A 83 -8.20 16.53 -1.42
CA GLU A 83 -8.17 17.81 -0.70
C GLU A 83 -8.55 17.58 0.76
N ASP A 84 -7.91 18.33 1.66
CA ASP A 84 -8.20 18.24 3.10
C ASP A 84 -8.25 19.63 3.73
N THR A 85 -9.14 19.80 4.69
CA THR A 85 -9.22 21.01 5.52
C THR A 85 -8.19 21.02 6.64
N ALA A 86 -7.65 19.86 7.01
CA ALA A 86 -6.57 19.70 7.97
C ALA A 86 -5.20 19.69 7.26
N ASN A 87 -4.23 20.41 7.82
CA ASN A 87 -2.90 20.48 7.22
C ASN A 87 -2.05 19.26 7.62
N ASP A 88 -1.38 18.64 6.63
CA ASP A 88 -0.43 17.55 6.84
C ASP A 88 -1.03 16.35 7.62
N ARG A 89 -2.30 16.01 7.35
CA ARG A 89 -3.02 14.93 8.02
C ARG A 89 -3.41 13.76 7.11
N LEU A 90 -2.95 13.77 5.86
CA LEU A 90 -3.14 12.65 4.95
C LEU A 90 -1.84 11.88 4.72
N MET A 91 -1.92 10.56 4.70
CA MET A 91 -0.84 9.66 4.31
C MET A 91 -1.34 8.75 3.19
N MET A 92 -0.49 8.46 2.21
CA MET A 92 -0.77 7.43 1.24
C MET A 92 -0.57 6.03 1.87
N SER A 93 -1.51 5.12 1.64
CA SER A 93 -1.41 3.70 2.00
C SER A 93 -0.95 2.88 0.80
N VAL A 94 0.04 2.02 1.02
CA VAL A 94 0.51 1.05 0.04
C VAL A 94 0.70 -0.33 0.68
N HIS A 95 0.58 -1.38 -0.13
CA HIS A 95 0.94 -2.75 0.22
C HIS A 95 2.11 -3.21 -0.64
N CYS A 96 3.00 -4.01 -0.08
CA CYS A 96 4.13 -4.57 -0.81
C CYS A 96 4.31 -6.05 -0.50
N TYR A 97 4.05 -6.87 -1.50
CA TYR A 97 4.27 -8.31 -1.45
C TYR A 97 5.25 -8.75 -2.57
N ASP A 98 6.18 -7.87 -2.92
CA ASP A 98 7.20 -8.16 -3.93
C ASP A 98 8.42 -8.89 -3.32
N PRO A 99 8.92 -9.96 -3.96
CA PRO A 99 8.34 -10.61 -5.15
C PRO A 99 7.23 -11.60 -4.77
N TYR A 100 6.09 -11.54 -5.46
CA TYR A 100 4.88 -12.32 -5.19
C TYR A 100 5.12 -13.84 -5.10
N ASP A 101 5.99 -14.39 -5.94
CA ASP A 101 6.32 -15.82 -5.95
C ASP A 101 7.03 -16.27 -4.66
N TYR A 102 7.71 -15.38 -3.98
CA TYR A 102 8.28 -15.67 -2.66
C TYR A 102 7.27 -15.40 -1.54
N THR A 103 6.57 -14.29 -1.60
CA THR A 103 5.74 -13.82 -0.49
C THR A 103 4.42 -14.58 -0.34
N LEU A 104 3.49 -14.44 -1.27
CA LEU A 104 2.13 -14.97 -1.16
C LEU A 104 1.91 -16.25 -1.95
N ALA A 105 2.38 -16.34 -3.19
CA ALA A 105 2.24 -17.56 -4.00
C ALA A 105 3.07 -18.74 -3.45
N ALA A 106 4.16 -18.43 -2.76
CA ALA A 106 5.06 -19.39 -2.12
C ALA A 106 5.60 -20.49 -3.09
N THR A 107 5.70 -20.17 -4.37
CA THR A 107 6.33 -21.06 -5.38
C THR A 107 7.85 -21.07 -5.25
N LYS A 108 8.40 -20.05 -4.57
CA LYS A 108 9.78 -19.92 -4.16
C LYS A 108 9.86 -19.81 -2.63
N ASN A 109 10.83 -20.46 -2.02
CA ASN A 109 10.92 -20.57 -0.57
C ASN A 109 12.21 -19.99 0.04
N GLU A 110 13.10 -19.48 -0.80
CA GLU A 110 14.30 -18.72 -0.40
C GLU A 110 14.29 -17.33 -1.06
N TRP A 111 14.95 -16.36 -0.43
CA TRP A 111 15.01 -14.98 -0.90
C TRP A 111 16.38 -14.34 -0.62
N GLY A 112 16.80 -13.44 -1.51
CA GLY A 112 18.02 -12.65 -1.32
C GLY A 112 19.28 -13.27 -1.95
N HIS A 113 20.40 -12.61 -1.75
CA HIS A 113 21.68 -12.93 -2.41
C HIS A 113 22.28 -14.27 -1.97
N THR A 114 21.98 -14.75 -0.76
CA THR A 114 22.49 -16.03 -0.23
C THR A 114 21.61 -17.24 -0.56
N ALA A 115 20.46 -17.00 -1.20
CA ALA A 115 19.50 -18.04 -1.55
C ALA A 115 20.00 -18.89 -2.72
N ASP A 116 19.61 -20.18 -2.73
CA ASP A 116 19.82 -21.07 -3.86
C ASP A 116 19.08 -20.55 -5.10
N ALA A 117 19.77 -20.44 -6.22
CA ALA A 117 19.21 -19.91 -7.46
C ALA A 117 17.96 -20.66 -7.95
N SER A 118 17.86 -21.95 -7.66
CA SER A 118 16.66 -22.76 -8.03
C SER A 118 15.46 -22.50 -7.13
N LYS A 119 15.68 -21.98 -5.93
CA LYS A 119 14.68 -21.79 -4.87
C LYS A 119 14.24 -20.35 -4.67
N LYS A 120 14.86 -19.40 -5.34
CA LYS A 120 14.49 -17.99 -5.31
C LYS A 120 13.88 -17.52 -6.64
N VAL A 121 13.23 -16.37 -6.62
CA VAL A 121 12.84 -15.67 -7.83
C VAL A 121 14.09 -15.25 -8.59
N ALA A 122 14.07 -15.38 -9.91
CA ALA A 122 15.19 -14.97 -10.75
C ALA A 122 15.44 -13.46 -10.62
N GLY A 123 16.71 -13.07 -10.67
CA GLY A 123 17.11 -11.66 -10.63
C GLY A 123 17.70 -11.23 -9.27
N ASP A 124 17.75 -9.92 -9.09
CA ASP A 124 18.30 -9.26 -7.91
C ASP A 124 17.15 -8.98 -6.91
N ASN A 125 16.89 -9.96 -6.05
CA ASN A 125 15.75 -9.90 -5.13
C ASN A 125 15.77 -8.68 -4.20
N GLU A 126 16.93 -8.35 -3.61
CA GLU A 126 17.07 -7.16 -2.77
C GLU A 126 16.96 -5.87 -3.59
N GLY A 127 17.58 -5.85 -4.78
CA GLY A 127 17.48 -4.71 -5.69
C GLY A 127 16.08 -4.50 -6.22
N ASP A 128 15.32 -5.57 -6.47
CA ASP A 128 13.91 -5.48 -6.88
C ASP A 128 13.07 -4.83 -5.78
N LEU A 129 13.19 -5.28 -4.54
CA LEU A 129 12.49 -4.68 -3.41
C LEU A 129 12.94 -3.22 -3.18
N LYS A 130 14.24 -2.95 -3.25
CA LYS A 130 14.79 -1.60 -3.13
C LYS A 130 14.20 -0.65 -4.17
N ARG A 131 14.00 -1.11 -5.42
CA ARG A 131 13.34 -0.30 -6.47
C ARG A 131 11.90 0.05 -6.14
N VAL A 132 11.17 -0.79 -5.42
CA VAL A 132 9.83 -0.46 -4.93
C VAL A 132 9.89 0.72 -3.95
N PHE A 133 10.80 0.67 -2.98
CA PHE A 133 11.00 1.79 -2.04
C PHE A 133 11.50 3.07 -2.73
N GLU A 134 12.38 2.95 -3.73
CA GLU A 134 12.84 4.10 -4.52
C GLU A 134 11.68 4.77 -5.29
N LYS A 135 10.76 3.99 -5.87
CA LYS A 135 9.54 4.52 -6.50
C LYS A 135 8.69 5.31 -5.51
N ILE A 136 8.46 4.76 -4.31
CA ILE A 136 7.71 5.42 -3.24
C ILE A 136 8.42 6.74 -2.85
N TYR A 137 9.71 6.70 -2.63
CA TYR A 137 10.47 7.87 -2.23
C TYR A 137 10.42 8.98 -3.28
N VAL A 138 10.76 8.67 -4.54
CA VAL A 138 10.86 9.66 -5.62
C VAL A 138 9.49 10.26 -5.96
N ASN A 139 8.44 9.45 -5.96
CA ASN A 139 7.13 9.91 -6.43
C ASN A 139 6.26 10.54 -5.35
N TYR A 140 6.49 10.23 -4.08
CA TYR A 140 5.64 10.65 -2.96
C TYR A 140 6.44 11.32 -1.84
N ILE A 141 7.31 10.62 -1.14
CA ILE A 141 7.96 11.10 0.08
C ILE A 141 8.81 12.35 -0.20
N SER A 142 9.60 12.36 -1.28
CA SER A 142 10.42 13.52 -1.66
C SER A 142 9.61 14.75 -2.06
N LYS A 143 8.30 14.58 -2.31
CA LYS A 143 7.35 15.65 -2.63
C LYS A 143 6.48 16.05 -1.43
N GLY A 144 6.80 15.56 -0.24
CA GLY A 144 6.10 15.89 0.99
C GLY A 144 4.83 15.05 1.25
N ILE A 145 4.58 13.98 0.49
CA ILE A 145 3.47 13.07 0.73
C ILE A 145 3.96 11.93 1.63
N PRO A 146 3.52 11.84 2.88
CA PRO A 146 3.84 10.72 3.75
C PRO A 146 3.26 9.42 3.19
N VAL A 147 4.00 8.32 3.33
CA VAL A 147 3.56 6.99 2.91
C VAL A 147 3.76 6.01 4.04
N TYR A 148 2.78 5.17 4.30
CA TYR A 148 2.96 4.01 5.17
C TYR A 148 2.64 2.73 4.42
N MET A 149 3.35 1.68 4.78
CA MET A 149 3.13 0.35 4.25
C MET A 149 2.19 -0.40 5.19
N GLY A 150 0.91 -0.47 4.80
CA GLY A 150 -0.15 -1.09 5.59
C GLY A 150 -0.02 -2.60 5.68
N GLU A 151 0.49 -3.22 4.61
CA GLU A 151 0.72 -4.65 4.54
C GLU A 151 2.03 -4.96 3.82
N PHE A 152 2.80 -5.89 4.39
CA PHE A 152 3.98 -6.49 3.77
C PHE A 152 4.31 -7.80 4.48
N GLY A 153 5.18 -8.62 3.88
CA GLY A 153 5.65 -9.86 4.49
C GLY A 153 5.49 -11.06 3.58
N CYS A 154 5.65 -12.24 4.14
CA CYS A 154 5.49 -13.49 3.39
C CYS A 154 4.79 -14.55 4.24
N VAL A 155 4.29 -15.60 3.57
CA VAL A 155 3.68 -16.75 4.27
C VAL A 155 4.69 -17.44 5.18
N ASN A 156 4.20 -18.05 6.26
CA ASN A 156 5.03 -18.79 7.22
C ASN A 156 5.81 -19.92 6.56
N ARG A 157 7.07 -20.05 6.94
CA ARG A 157 8.00 -21.04 6.42
C ARG A 157 8.17 -22.21 7.38
N ALA A 158 8.36 -23.42 6.80
CA ALA A 158 8.39 -24.65 7.58
C ALA A 158 9.77 -24.99 8.14
N THR A 159 10.84 -24.76 7.38
CA THR A 159 12.18 -25.15 7.77
C THR A 159 12.96 -23.98 8.39
N VAL A 160 13.92 -24.28 9.27
CA VAL A 160 14.78 -23.27 9.92
C VAL A 160 15.51 -22.40 8.88
N ARG A 161 15.96 -23.00 7.78
CA ARG A 161 16.61 -22.26 6.70
C ARG A 161 15.66 -21.28 6.02
N GLU A 162 14.45 -21.69 5.70
CA GLU A 162 13.46 -20.84 5.07
C GLU A 162 12.98 -19.73 6.02
N GLN A 163 12.86 -20.02 7.31
CA GLN A 163 12.54 -19.02 8.34
C GLN A 163 13.64 -17.96 8.46
N ALA A 164 14.92 -18.33 8.26
CA ALA A 164 16.00 -17.34 8.23
C ALA A 164 15.86 -16.36 7.05
N PHE A 165 15.43 -16.83 5.87
CA PHE A 165 15.10 -15.94 4.74
C PHE A 165 13.85 -15.10 5.01
N GLN A 166 12.84 -15.65 5.67
CA GLN A 166 11.66 -14.89 6.09
C GLN A 166 12.01 -13.74 7.05
N GLN A 167 12.93 -13.96 7.97
CA GLN A 167 13.41 -12.92 8.88
C GLN A 167 14.29 -11.87 8.19
N TYR A 168 14.98 -12.27 7.13
CA TYR A 168 15.82 -11.36 6.37
C TYR A 168 15.00 -10.47 5.43
N TYR A 169 13.94 -11.00 4.83
CA TYR A 169 12.97 -10.25 4.02
C TYR A 169 12.26 -9.18 4.84
#